data_939908bc6292eac3cc5d0d40ed0891d7
#
_entry.id   939908bc6292eac3cc5d0d40ed0891d7
#
_cell.length_a   1.000
_cell.length_b   1.000
_cell.length_c   1.000
_cell.angle_alpha   90.00
_cell.angle_beta   90.00
_cell.angle_gamma   90.00
#
_symmetry.space_group_name_H-M   'P 1'
#
loop_
_entity.id
_entity.type
_entity.pdbx_description
1 polymer ?
#
loop_
_entity_poly.entity_id
_entity_poly.type
_entity_poly.pdbx_seq_one_letter_code
_entity_poly.pdbx_strand_id
1 'polypeptide(L)'
;GLWGRGPQLFSLDGVPAKGKTAAQVEAALREQVQRVARDGVAQDELARVKTQWVASEVYKLDSLFSQARALGSYWALDLPLDAGKQLVALLRAVSAEQVQSVAARYFGDDQLTVAVLQPQPPDASRKPRPAAAAIRH
;
A
#
# COMPACT_ATOMS: atom_id res chain seq x y z
N GLY A 1 -5.94 3.06 -2.21
CA GLY A 1 -5.65 4.50 -2.10
C GLY A 1 -5.91 5.01 -0.70
N LEU A 2 -5.34 6.15 -0.32
CA LEU A 2 -5.56 6.77 1.00
C LEU A 2 -6.99 7.30 1.19
N TRP A 3 -7.65 7.57 0.08
CA TRP A 3 -8.99 8.12 0.05
C TRP A 3 -9.94 7.10 -0.55
N GLY A 4 -11.05 6.82 0.13
CA GLY A 4 -12.08 5.92 -0.35
C GLY A 4 -13.34 6.03 0.50
N ARG A 5 -14.49 5.65 -0.06
CA ARG A 5 -15.73 5.52 0.69
C ARG A 5 -15.77 4.14 1.36
N GLY A 6 -16.12 4.13 2.64
CA GLY A 6 -16.28 2.90 3.42
C GLY A 6 -14.97 2.30 3.97
N PRO A 7 -15.04 1.09 4.54
CA PRO A 7 -13.90 0.41 5.13
C PRO A 7 -12.77 0.21 4.12
N GLN A 8 -11.53 0.40 4.59
CA GLN A 8 -10.32 0.21 3.77
C GLN A 8 -9.57 -1.03 4.24
N LEU A 9 -8.92 -1.71 3.31
CA LEU A 9 -8.03 -2.82 3.61
C LEU A 9 -6.58 -2.34 3.58
N PHE A 10 -5.81 -2.80 4.56
CA PHE A 10 -4.37 -2.72 4.52
C PHE A 10 -3.83 -4.06 3.99
N SER A 11 -3.13 -4.03 2.86
CA SER A 11 -2.63 -5.23 2.20
C SER A 11 -1.11 -5.26 2.22
N LEU A 12 -0.57 -6.44 2.53
CA LEU A 12 0.83 -6.77 2.36
C LEU A 12 0.92 -7.91 1.36
N ASP A 13 1.73 -7.74 0.33
CA ASP A 13 1.93 -8.73 -0.72
C ASP A 13 3.38 -9.22 -0.70
N GLY A 14 3.58 -10.49 -1.00
CA GLY A 14 4.91 -11.07 -1.08
C GLY A 14 4.96 -12.22 -2.08
N VAL A 15 6.07 -12.30 -2.81
CA VAL A 15 6.35 -13.40 -3.73
C VAL A 15 7.53 -14.19 -3.18
N PRO A 16 7.39 -15.51 -2.97
CA PRO A 16 8.49 -16.34 -2.50
C PRO A 16 9.67 -16.29 -3.48
N ALA A 17 10.87 -16.06 -2.96
CA ALA A 17 12.09 -16.26 -3.73
C ALA A 17 12.34 -17.75 -3.98
N LYS A 18 13.23 -18.06 -4.93
CA LYS A 18 13.61 -19.46 -5.22
C LYS A 18 14.01 -20.21 -3.93
N GLY A 19 13.38 -21.34 -3.69
CA GLY A 19 13.63 -22.18 -2.50
C GLY A 19 12.94 -21.71 -1.21
N LYS A 20 12.09 -20.69 -1.28
CA LYS A 20 11.25 -20.24 -0.16
C LYS A 20 9.79 -20.63 -0.40
N THR A 21 9.03 -20.78 0.68
CA THR A 21 7.61 -21.13 0.63
C THR A 21 6.73 -19.90 0.91
N ALA A 22 5.47 -19.96 0.50
CA ALA A 22 4.48 -18.92 0.83
C ALA A 22 4.34 -18.76 2.35
N ALA A 23 4.35 -19.85 3.11
CA ALA A 23 4.27 -19.81 4.58
C ALA A 23 5.46 -19.06 5.21
N GLN A 24 6.67 -19.17 4.64
CA GLN A 24 7.83 -18.43 5.12
C GLN A 24 7.69 -16.93 4.85
N VAL A 25 7.12 -16.55 3.68
CA VAL A 25 6.85 -15.14 3.36
C VAL A 25 5.77 -14.58 4.29
N GLU A 26 4.67 -15.32 4.49
CA GLU A 26 3.63 -14.94 5.43
C GLU A 26 4.19 -14.70 6.83
N ALA A 27 4.94 -15.67 7.37
CA ALA A 27 5.53 -15.56 8.70
C ALA A 27 6.43 -14.32 8.82
N ALA A 28 7.26 -14.04 7.81
CA ALA A 28 8.14 -12.87 7.80
C ALA A 28 7.35 -11.54 7.75
N LEU A 29 6.28 -11.46 6.96
CA LEU A 29 5.43 -10.27 6.89
C LEU A 29 4.72 -10.03 8.24
N ARG A 30 4.16 -11.08 8.84
CA ARG A 30 3.50 -11.00 10.15
C ARG A 30 4.47 -10.57 11.25
N GLU A 31 5.68 -11.13 11.26
CA GLU A 31 6.73 -10.74 12.21
C GLU A 31 7.05 -9.26 12.13
N GLN A 32 7.18 -8.69 10.91
CA GLN A 32 7.44 -7.26 10.76
C GLN A 32 6.30 -6.40 11.31
N VAL A 33 5.05 -6.75 11.07
CA VAL A 33 3.89 -6.03 11.61
C VAL A 33 3.85 -6.13 13.13
N GLN A 34 4.06 -7.33 13.68
CA GLN A 34 4.09 -7.55 15.13
C GLN A 34 5.26 -6.80 15.79
N ARG A 35 6.43 -6.72 15.13
CA ARG A 35 7.56 -5.92 15.61
C ARG A 35 7.16 -4.45 15.74
N VAL A 36 6.52 -3.88 14.72
CA VAL A 36 6.07 -2.49 14.77
C VAL A 36 5.03 -2.29 15.88
N ALA A 37 4.11 -3.23 16.07
CA ALA A 37 3.10 -3.15 17.13
C ALA A 37 3.70 -3.23 18.54
N ARG A 38 4.73 -4.05 18.74
CA ARG A 38 5.36 -4.29 20.04
C ARG A 38 6.44 -3.23 20.34
N ASP A 39 7.33 -3.01 19.39
CA ASP A 39 8.59 -2.26 19.62
C ASP A 39 8.52 -0.82 19.05
N GLY A 40 7.51 -0.55 18.19
CA GLY A 40 7.38 0.72 17.47
C GLY A 40 8.33 0.84 16.29
N VAL A 41 8.56 2.06 15.85
CA VAL A 41 9.49 2.41 14.76
C VAL A 41 10.52 3.42 15.24
N ALA A 42 11.75 3.31 14.75
CA ALA A 42 12.80 4.27 15.06
C ALA A 42 12.48 5.65 14.43
N GLN A 43 12.89 6.73 15.09
CA GLN A 43 12.59 8.09 14.65
C GLN A 43 13.24 8.43 13.29
N ASP A 44 14.45 7.95 13.05
CA ASP A 44 15.15 8.11 11.77
C ASP A 44 14.48 7.33 10.63
N GLU A 45 14.01 6.11 10.90
CA GLU A 45 13.22 5.32 9.95
C GLU A 45 11.92 6.05 9.58
N LEU A 46 11.17 6.54 10.58
CA LEU A 46 9.94 7.30 10.36
C LEU A 46 10.21 8.59 9.57
N ALA A 47 11.27 9.33 9.92
CA ALA A 47 11.65 10.56 9.22
C ALA A 47 12.00 10.28 7.74
N ARG A 48 12.74 9.21 7.47
CA ARG A 48 13.07 8.78 6.10
C ARG A 48 11.82 8.44 5.29
N VAL A 49 10.90 7.65 5.86
CA VAL A 49 9.65 7.25 5.19
C VAL A 49 8.77 8.47 4.92
N LYS A 50 8.63 9.39 5.88
CA LYS A 50 7.90 10.65 5.68
C LYS A 50 8.49 11.47 4.54
N THR A 51 9.82 11.61 4.49
CA THR A 51 10.50 12.36 3.43
C THR A 51 10.23 11.74 2.06
N GLN A 52 10.33 10.42 1.93
CA GLN A 52 10.05 9.71 0.69
C GLN A 52 8.60 9.89 0.24
N TRP A 53 7.65 9.80 1.17
CA TRP A 53 6.24 9.96 0.84
C TRP A 53 5.90 11.39 0.42
N VAL A 54 6.37 12.39 1.17
CA VAL A 54 6.20 13.81 0.82
C VAL A 54 6.79 14.10 -0.56
N ALA A 55 7.98 13.60 -0.85
CA ALA A 55 8.60 13.74 -2.18
C ALA A 55 7.72 13.11 -3.27
N SER A 56 7.16 11.91 -3.02
CA SER A 56 6.23 11.26 -3.97
C SER A 56 4.98 12.11 -4.24
N GLU A 57 4.40 12.74 -3.22
CA GLU A 57 3.24 13.63 -3.41
C GLU A 57 3.60 14.88 -4.22
N VAL A 58 4.79 15.45 -3.99
CA VAL A 58 5.27 16.61 -4.78
C VAL A 58 5.49 16.23 -6.25
N TYR A 59 6.14 15.09 -6.53
CA TYR A 59 6.37 14.64 -7.92
C TYR A 59 5.08 14.36 -8.70
N LYS A 60 3.98 14.01 -8.03
CA LYS A 60 2.68 13.85 -8.71
C LYS A 60 2.18 15.16 -9.32
N LEU A 61 2.62 16.32 -8.81
CA LEU A 61 2.24 17.62 -9.32
C LEU A 61 2.87 17.96 -10.69
N ASP A 62 3.89 17.23 -11.12
CA ASP A 62 4.52 17.44 -12.43
C ASP A 62 3.68 16.89 -13.60
N SER A 63 2.66 16.10 -13.31
CA SER A 63 1.77 15.49 -14.31
C SER A 63 0.38 16.11 -14.27
N LEU A 64 -0.04 16.77 -15.37
CA LEU A 64 -1.41 17.29 -15.51
C LEU A 64 -2.46 16.19 -15.35
N PHE A 65 -2.20 14.98 -15.87
CA PHE A 65 -3.09 13.85 -15.71
C PHE A 65 -3.23 13.45 -14.21
N SER A 66 -2.14 13.41 -13.48
CA SER A 66 -2.15 13.09 -12.05
C SER A 66 -2.89 14.16 -11.24
N GLN A 67 -2.70 15.43 -11.58
CA GLN A 67 -3.43 16.54 -10.94
C GLN A 67 -4.92 16.46 -11.22
N ALA A 68 -5.32 16.29 -12.49
CA ALA A 68 -6.74 16.19 -12.86
C ALA A 68 -7.42 15.00 -12.18
N ARG A 69 -6.75 13.84 -12.13
CA ARG A 69 -7.24 12.65 -11.44
C ARG A 69 -7.38 12.87 -9.93
N ALA A 70 -6.42 13.55 -9.30
CA ALA A 70 -6.48 13.86 -7.88
C ALA A 70 -7.66 14.78 -7.56
N LEU A 71 -7.81 15.88 -8.30
CA LEU A 71 -8.92 16.83 -8.13
C LEU A 71 -10.28 16.18 -8.38
N GLY A 72 -10.40 15.35 -9.43
CA GLY A 72 -11.62 14.59 -9.70
C GLY A 72 -11.95 13.60 -8.58
N SER A 73 -10.93 12.96 -7.98
CA SER A 73 -11.12 12.07 -6.83
C SER A 73 -11.55 12.85 -5.58
N TYR A 74 -10.97 14.01 -5.31
CA TYR A 74 -11.36 14.86 -4.18
C TYR A 74 -12.80 15.30 -4.31
N TRP A 75 -13.19 15.79 -5.49
CA TRP A 75 -14.57 16.20 -5.76
C TRP A 75 -15.55 15.03 -5.59
N ALA A 76 -15.25 13.85 -6.16
CA ALA A 76 -16.10 12.67 -6.07
C ALA A 76 -16.27 12.11 -4.65
N LEU A 77 -15.32 12.42 -3.75
CA LEU A 77 -15.32 12.01 -2.34
C LEU A 77 -15.75 13.11 -1.36
N ASP A 78 -16.24 14.24 -1.87
CA ASP A 78 -16.60 15.42 -1.08
C ASP A 78 -15.44 15.94 -0.20
N LEU A 79 -14.20 15.82 -0.70
CA LEU A 79 -13.01 16.33 -0.04
C LEU A 79 -12.67 17.75 -0.52
N PRO A 80 -12.00 18.57 0.31
CA PRO A 80 -11.47 19.86 -0.13
C PRO A 80 -10.51 19.71 -1.31
N LEU A 81 -10.50 20.67 -2.24
CA LEU A 81 -9.59 20.62 -3.40
C LEU A 81 -8.11 20.70 -3.01
N ASP A 82 -7.80 21.18 -1.81
CA ASP A 82 -6.46 21.21 -1.23
C ASP A 82 -6.13 19.98 -0.34
N ALA A 83 -6.96 18.93 -0.38
CA ALA A 83 -6.77 17.71 0.42
C ALA A 83 -5.35 17.11 0.31
N GLY A 84 -4.72 17.22 -0.86
CA GLY A 84 -3.33 16.78 -1.04
C GLY A 84 -2.33 17.59 -0.19
N LYS A 85 -2.52 18.89 -0.05
CA LYS A 85 -1.69 19.74 0.82
C LYS A 85 -1.92 19.41 2.29
N GLN A 86 -3.18 19.22 2.67
CA GLN A 86 -3.56 18.82 4.03
C GLN A 86 -2.96 17.46 4.38
N LEU A 87 -2.97 16.50 3.45
CA LEU A 87 -2.34 15.19 3.64
C LEU A 87 -0.84 15.32 3.95
N VAL A 88 -0.11 16.14 3.22
CA VAL A 88 1.32 16.36 3.47
C VAL A 88 1.56 16.93 4.88
N ALA A 89 0.72 17.85 5.33
CA ALA A 89 0.80 18.40 6.69
C ALA A 89 0.53 17.32 7.75
N LEU A 90 -0.51 16.51 7.54
CA LEU A 90 -0.85 15.39 8.43
C LEU A 90 0.27 14.34 8.48
N LEU A 91 0.84 13.97 7.35
CA LEU A 91 1.97 13.02 7.29
C LEU A 91 3.18 13.51 8.09
N ARG A 92 3.49 14.80 7.99
CA ARG A 92 4.59 15.38 8.78
C ARG A 92 4.34 15.33 10.28
N ALA A 93 3.08 15.44 10.70
CA ALA A 93 2.67 15.43 12.09
C ALA A 93 2.59 14.04 12.73
N VAL A 94 2.58 12.93 11.93
CA VAL A 94 2.50 11.56 12.46
C VAL A 94 3.68 11.29 13.40
N SER A 95 3.43 10.72 14.58
CA SER A 95 4.46 10.29 15.53
C SER A 95 4.74 8.79 15.49
N ALA A 96 5.85 8.34 16.06
CA ALA A 96 6.19 6.92 16.16
C ALA A 96 5.19 6.18 17.04
N GLU A 97 4.73 6.82 18.12
CA GLU A 97 3.74 6.28 19.05
C GLU A 97 2.38 6.07 18.35
N GLN A 98 2.00 6.99 17.47
CA GLN A 98 0.78 6.82 16.67
C GLN A 98 0.88 5.64 15.72
N VAL A 99 2.02 5.44 15.06
CA VAL A 99 2.27 4.28 14.19
C VAL A 99 2.18 2.99 14.98
N GLN A 100 2.84 2.91 16.14
CA GLN A 100 2.78 1.75 17.04
C GLN A 100 1.36 1.46 17.52
N SER A 101 0.64 2.48 17.97
CA SER A 101 -0.74 2.36 18.46
C SER A 101 -1.68 1.83 17.38
N VAL A 102 -1.57 2.32 16.16
CA VAL A 102 -2.37 1.84 15.01
C VAL A 102 -2.02 0.39 14.68
N ALA A 103 -0.73 0.04 14.66
CA ALA A 103 -0.30 -1.33 14.40
C ALA A 103 -0.84 -2.31 15.45
N ALA A 104 -0.76 -1.96 16.73
CA ALA A 104 -1.26 -2.78 17.82
C ALA A 104 -2.79 -2.92 17.81
N ARG A 105 -3.51 -1.88 17.38
CA ARG A 105 -4.97 -1.86 17.39
C ARG A 105 -5.62 -2.60 16.22
N TYR A 106 -5.02 -2.51 15.02
CA TYR A 106 -5.70 -2.92 13.78
C TYR A 106 -5.10 -4.15 13.10
N PHE A 107 -3.90 -4.60 13.51
CA PHE A 107 -3.23 -5.69 12.82
C PHE A 107 -3.10 -6.95 13.70
N GLY A 108 -4.13 -7.20 14.51
CA GLY A 108 -4.28 -8.45 15.26
C GLY A 108 -4.70 -9.62 14.35
N ASP A 109 -4.54 -10.83 14.86
CA ASP A 109 -4.90 -12.06 14.14
C ASP A 109 -6.41 -12.19 13.89
N ASP A 110 -7.24 -11.56 14.71
CA ASP A 110 -8.69 -11.51 14.61
C ASP A 110 -9.19 -10.72 13.38
N GLN A 111 -8.36 -9.86 12.83
CA GLN A 111 -8.66 -9.03 11.64
C GLN A 111 -7.87 -9.43 10.40
N LEU A 112 -7.14 -10.54 10.48
CA LEU A 112 -6.26 -10.99 9.41
C LEU A 112 -6.97 -11.93 8.43
N THR A 113 -6.84 -11.64 7.14
CA THR A 113 -7.17 -12.56 6.06
C THR A 113 -5.91 -12.87 5.26
N VAL A 114 -5.59 -14.16 5.11
CA VAL A 114 -4.45 -14.62 4.31
C VAL A 114 -4.96 -15.29 3.05
N ALA A 115 -4.45 -14.87 1.90
CA ALA A 115 -4.72 -15.50 0.62
C ALA A 115 -3.40 -15.98 -0.01
N VAL A 116 -3.35 -17.23 -0.40
CA VAL A 116 -2.18 -17.83 -1.06
C VAL A 116 -2.57 -18.29 -2.45
N LEU A 117 -1.91 -17.69 -3.47
CA LEU A 117 -2.04 -18.15 -4.85
C LEU A 117 -1.19 -19.40 -5.05
N GLN A 118 -1.85 -20.52 -5.37
CA GLN A 118 -1.15 -21.74 -5.77
C GLN A 118 -1.16 -21.83 -7.30
N PRO A 119 0.02 -21.76 -7.95
CA PRO A 119 0.11 -21.92 -9.40
C PRO A 119 -0.41 -23.30 -9.81
N GLN A 120 -1.31 -23.33 -10.76
CA GLN A 120 -1.76 -24.58 -11.38
C GLN A 120 -0.91 -24.86 -12.63
N PRO A 121 -0.66 -26.13 -12.97
CA PRO A 121 -0.04 -26.45 -14.26
C PRO A 121 -0.79 -25.79 -15.40
N PRO A 122 -0.10 -25.31 -16.45
CA PRO A 122 -0.77 -24.78 -17.63
C PRO A 122 -1.73 -25.82 -18.19
N ASP A 123 -2.98 -25.44 -18.40
CA ASP A 123 -3.94 -26.29 -19.09
C ASP A 123 -3.52 -26.41 -20.55
N ALA A 124 -3.02 -27.60 -20.94
CA ALA A 124 -2.56 -27.91 -22.28
C ALA A 124 -3.68 -27.78 -23.34
N SER A 125 -4.94 -27.83 -22.92
CA SER A 125 -6.10 -27.65 -23.81
C SER A 125 -6.44 -26.16 -24.06
N ARG A 126 -5.91 -25.25 -23.26
CA ARG A 126 -6.20 -23.84 -23.37
C ARG A 126 -5.40 -23.21 -24.49
N LYS A 127 -6.07 -22.86 -25.59
CA LYS A 127 -5.44 -22.11 -26.70
C LYS A 127 -4.77 -20.84 -26.16
N PRO A 128 -3.53 -20.54 -26.58
CA PRO A 128 -2.87 -19.30 -26.20
C PRO A 128 -3.78 -18.10 -26.51
N ARG A 129 -4.00 -17.23 -25.54
CA ARG A 129 -4.72 -15.98 -25.80
C ARG A 129 -3.88 -15.19 -26.82
N PRO A 130 -4.46 -14.75 -27.94
CA PRO A 130 -3.71 -13.91 -28.88
C PRO A 130 -3.06 -12.76 -28.11
N ALA A 131 -1.76 -12.55 -28.31
CA ALA A 131 -1.11 -11.37 -27.76
C ALA A 131 -1.92 -10.16 -28.24
N ALA A 132 -2.34 -9.31 -27.29
CA ALA A 132 -3.01 -8.08 -27.65
C ALA A 132 -2.11 -7.35 -28.66
N ALA A 133 -2.64 -7.11 -29.87
CA ALA A 133 -1.88 -6.41 -30.90
C ALA A 133 -1.35 -5.12 -30.27
N ALA A 134 -0.04 -4.95 -30.28
CA ALA A 134 0.59 -3.75 -29.76
C ALA A 134 0.01 -2.58 -30.56
N ILE A 135 -0.83 -1.78 -29.92
CA ILE A 135 -1.30 -0.53 -30.49
C ILE A 135 -0.04 0.35 -30.54
N ARG A 136 0.56 0.42 -31.71
CA ARG A 136 1.61 1.39 -32.00
C ARG A 136 0.94 2.76 -32.11
N HIS A 137 1.18 3.61 -31.15
CA HIS A 137 0.91 5.04 -31.22
C HIS A 137 2.16 5.76 -31.71
#